data_31621fc8ef0cf80579bb79a00eb79e4f
#
_entry.id   31621fc8ef0cf80579bb79a00eb79e4f
#
_cell.length_a   1.000
_cell.length_b   1.000
_cell.length_c   1.000
_cell.angle_alpha   90.00
_cell.angle_beta   90.00
_cell.angle_gamma   90.00
#
_symmetry.space_group_name_H-M   'P 1'
#
loop_
_entity.id
_entity.type
_entity.pdbx_description
1 polymer ?
#
loop_
_entity_poly.entity_id
_entity_poly.type
_entity_poly.pdbx_seq_one_letter_code
_entity_poly.pdbx_strand_id
1 'polypeptide(L)'
;MPDDGTPADPPAQEPNLEQLDTAAATTTGAVTTAAATTPNTIVDLLVVYTSTARARQGGQAAMNALVALGVDLANQAYNNSGIAMRLRLARAAEVAYTESGNISTDLTRLRSTTDGFMDQVHQLRNQYKADLVALIVDNGGGYCGIAYVMANGPRASFANYAFSVTDRECVVNNTLTHELGHNMGNAHDRASGGTGVFAYSYGYRDTVGKFRTIMAYPCPTVSCPRMKYFSNPKIKINGQPAGIDHRVNPTNSADNARSMNEVRNIIAAWRTGTSTSAATAPNTLGNSRSNLRTDSPSDVGDESDVEVDDESDDDARDGLRTNSHEKSRGKSRVPLP
;
A
#
# COMPACT_ATOMS: atom_id res chain seq x y z
N MET A 1 13.43 11.10 0.83
CA MET A 1 12.76 11.68 2.01
C MET A 1 11.42 11.00 2.11
N PRO A 2 10.86 10.73 3.29
CA PRO A 2 9.48 10.30 3.39
C PRO A 2 8.58 11.41 2.85
N ASP A 3 7.39 11.06 2.37
CA ASP A 3 6.33 12.03 2.12
C ASP A 3 6.02 12.70 3.45
N ASP A 4 5.95 14.00 3.50
CA ASP A 4 5.95 14.81 4.73
C ASP A 4 4.62 14.79 5.51
N GLY A 5 3.85 13.72 5.36
CA GLY A 5 2.69 13.48 6.23
C GLY A 5 1.57 14.51 6.08
N THR A 6 1.32 14.98 4.86
CA THR A 6 0.09 15.74 4.61
C THR A 6 -1.13 14.91 5.01
N PRO A 7 -2.17 15.51 5.59
CA PRO A 7 -3.32 14.79 6.13
C PRO A 7 -3.86 13.76 5.15
N ALA A 8 -4.17 12.57 5.66
CA ALA A 8 -4.84 11.54 4.91
C ALA A 8 -6.05 12.13 4.20
N ASP A 9 -6.30 11.69 2.96
CA ASP A 9 -7.57 11.96 2.32
C ASP A 9 -8.71 11.62 3.29
N PRO A 10 -9.72 12.47 3.46
CA PRO A 10 -10.88 12.09 4.23
C PRO A 10 -11.44 10.78 3.67
N PRO A 11 -11.97 9.86 4.50
CA PRO A 11 -12.49 8.60 4.03
C PRO A 11 -13.44 8.87 2.85
N ALA A 12 -13.18 8.24 1.71
CA ALA A 12 -14.02 8.37 0.55
C ALA A 12 -15.42 7.90 0.96
N GLN A 13 -16.45 8.74 0.76
CA GLN A 13 -17.82 8.30 0.94
C GLN A 13 -18.04 7.06 0.06
N GLU A 14 -18.52 5.99 0.69
CA GLU A 14 -18.80 4.73 0.01
C GLU A 14 -19.70 4.99 -1.20
N PRO A 15 -19.34 4.49 -2.41
CA PRO A 15 -20.28 4.50 -3.50
C PRO A 15 -21.45 3.57 -3.11
N ASN A 16 -22.67 4.09 -3.19
CA ASN A 16 -23.90 3.34 -3.01
C ASN A 16 -23.90 2.14 -3.97
N LEU A 17 -23.83 0.93 -3.46
CA LEU A 17 -23.73 -0.33 -4.20
C LEU A 17 -24.99 -0.70 -5.00
N GLU A 18 -26.04 0.12 -4.96
CA GLU A 18 -27.32 -0.18 -5.63
C GLU A 18 -27.40 0.23 -7.12
N GLN A 19 -26.35 0.73 -7.74
CA GLN A 19 -26.39 1.17 -9.16
C GLN A 19 -25.46 0.40 -10.12
N LEU A 20 -25.08 -0.82 -9.81
CA LEU A 20 -24.20 -1.63 -10.69
C LEU A 20 -24.89 -2.80 -11.41
N ASP A 21 -26.21 -2.89 -11.36
CA ASP A 21 -26.95 -3.82 -12.23
C ASP A 21 -27.69 -3.03 -13.31
N THR A 22 -27.20 -3.11 -14.51
CA THR A 22 -27.80 -3.09 -15.84
C THR A 22 -26.98 -2.29 -16.84
N ALA A 23 -26.03 -2.94 -17.50
CA ALA A 23 -25.73 -2.70 -18.91
C ALA A 23 -24.86 -3.84 -19.47
N ALA A 24 -25.48 -4.96 -19.76
CA ALA A 24 -24.94 -5.90 -20.74
C ALA A 24 -25.21 -5.33 -22.12
N ALA A 25 -24.23 -4.66 -22.72
CA ALA A 25 -24.27 -4.29 -24.11
C ALA A 25 -23.44 -5.28 -24.92
N THR A 26 -24.15 -6.13 -25.62
CA THR A 26 -23.67 -6.95 -26.74
C THR A 26 -23.06 -6.02 -27.80
N THR A 27 -21.78 -6.14 -28.08
CA THR A 27 -21.18 -5.55 -29.27
C THR A 27 -20.39 -6.60 -30.03
N THR A 28 -20.95 -7.03 -31.13
CA THR A 28 -20.34 -7.84 -32.18
C THR A 28 -19.18 -7.09 -32.85
N GLY A 29 -18.04 -7.76 -32.90
CA GLY A 29 -17.08 -7.83 -33.98
C GLY A 29 -16.43 -6.58 -34.54
N ALA A 30 -15.13 -6.44 -34.23
CA ALA A 30 -14.12 -6.08 -35.22
C ALA A 30 -12.82 -6.75 -34.83
N VAL A 31 -12.36 -7.69 -35.60
CA VAL A 31 -11.01 -8.26 -35.48
C VAL A 31 -10.04 -7.17 -35.94
N THR A 32 -9.48 -6.45 -34.99
CA THR A 32 -8.32 -5.62 -35.20
C THR A 32 -7.08 -6.45 -34.93
N THR A 33 -6.20 -6.52 -35.91
CA THR A 33 -4.86 -7.10 -35.83
C THR A 33 -4.19 -6.70 -34.52
N ALA A 34 -3.91 -7.70 -33.66
CA ALA A 34 -3.22 -7.50 -32.41
C ALA A 34 -1.85 -6.86 -32.68
N ALA A 35 -1.70 -5.60 -32.31
CA ALA A 35 -0.38 -5.01 -32.15
C ALA A 35 0.37 -5.88 -31.14
N ALA A 36 1.59 -6.29 -31.44
CA ALA A 36 2.45 -7.04 -30.56
C ALA A 36 2.52 -6.32 -29.20
N THR A 37 1.86 -6.85 -28.19
CA THR A 37 1.86 -6.27 -26.86
C THR A 37 3.27 -6.43 -26.30
N THR A 38 3.96 -5.32 -26.04
CA THR A 38 5.22 -5.34 -25.29
C THR A 38 4.94 -6.09 -23.98
N PRO A 39 5.68 -7.15 -23.63
CA PRO A 39 5.43 -7.90 -22.40
C PRO A 39 5.55 -6.95 -21.20
N ASN A 40 4.61 -7.05 -20.28
CA ASN A 40 4.63 -6.24 -19.07
C ASN A 40 5.88 -6.56 -18.23
N THR A 41 6.58 -5.52 -17.79
CA THR A 41 7.65 -5.65 -16.80
C THR A 41 7.04 -6.10 -15.47
N ILE A 42 7.55 -7.17 -14.89
CA ILE A 42 7.11 -7.66 -13.58
C ILE A 42 7.88 -6.94 -12.49
N VAL A 43 7.16 -6.38 -11.53
CA VAL A 43 7.70 -5.80 -10.30
C VAL A 43 7.18 -6.61 -9.11
N ASP A 44 8.09 -7.11 -8.29
CA ASP A 44 7.79 -7.98 -7.17
C ASP A 44 7.55 -7.20 -5.89
N LEU A 45 6.42 -7.50 -5.22
CA LEU A 45 5.98 -6.88 -3.99
C LEU A 45 5.99 -7.88 -2.83
N LEU A 46 6.66 -7.52 -1.74
CA LEU A 46 6.46 -8.12 -0.42
C LEU A 46 5.44 -7.26 0.35
N VAL A 47 4.34 -7.86 0.78
CA VAL A 47 3.40 -7.23 1.72
C VAL A 47 3.60 -7.87 3.09
N VAL A 48 3.88 -7.05 4.09
CA VAL A 48 3.85 -7.47 5.48
C VAL A 48 2.71 -6.77 6.21
N TYR A 49 2.18 -7.37 7.27
CA TYR A 49 1.09 -6.79 8.05
C TYR A 49 1.23 -7.17 9.53
N THR A 50 0.69 -6.32 10.38
CA THR A 50 0.73 -6.55 11.82
C THR A 50 -0.35 -7.55 12.26
N SER A 51 -0.17 -8.16 13.42
CA SER A 51 -1.19 -9.02 14.03
C SER A 51 -2.47 -8.25 14.34
N THR A 52 -2.36 -6.95 14.70
CA THR A 52 -3.49 -6.06 14.93
C THR A 52 -4.28 -5.85 13.65
N ALA A 53 -3.62 -5.46 12.56
CA ALA A 53 -4.27 -5.29 11.25
C ALA A 53 -4.96 -6.59 10.81
N ARG A 54 -4.33 -7.76 10.97
CA ARG A 54 -4.95 -9.04 10.65
C ARG A 54 -6.20 -9.32 11.51
N ALA A 55 -6.11 -9.11 12.83
CA ALA A 55 -7.22 -9.36 13.72
C ALA A 55 -8.42 -8.44 13.40
N ARG A 56 -8.16 -7.15 13.18
CA ARG A 56 -9.17 -6.15 12.81
C ARG A 56 -9.78 -6.40 11.43
N GLN A 57 -9.01 -6.97 10.51
CA GLN A 57 -9.52 -7.36 9.18
C GLN A 57 -10.46 -8.59 9.24
N GLY A 58 -10.53 -9.29 10.36
CA GLY A 58 -11.37 -10.49 10.51
C GLY A 58 -10.58 -11.80 10.33
N GLY A 59 -9.27 -11.76 10.52
CA GLY A 59 -8.40 -12.94 10.53
C GLY A 59 -7.61 -13.15 9.24
N GLN A 60 -6.91 -14.28 9.16
CA GLN A 60 -5.92 -14.55 8.11
C GLN A 60 -6.52 -14.59 6.71
N ALA A 61 -7.68 -15.23 6.53
CA ALA A 61 -8.31 -15.35 5.22
C ALA A 61 -8.75 -13.96 4.69
N ALA A 62 -9.33 -13.13 5.54
CA ALA A 62 -9.75 -11.77 5.18
C ALA A 62 -8.55 -10.86 4.91
N MET A 63 -7.45 -10.97 5.67
CA MET A 63 -6.22 -10.23 5.40
C MET A 63 -5.59 -10.64 4.07
N ASN A 64 -5.54 -11.93 3.76
CA ASN A 64 -5.05 -12.41 2.47
C ASN A 64 -5.92 -11.87 1.31
N ALA A 65 -7.23 -11.81 1.47
CA ALA A 65 -8.13 -11.24 0.48
C ALA A 65 -7.90 -9.73 0.31
N LEU A 66 -7.67 -8.98 1.40
CA LEU A 66 -7.35 -7.55 1.33
C LEU A 66 -6.04 -7.29 0.60
N VAL A 67 -4.99 -8.07 0.88
CA VAL A 67 -3.70 -7.96 0.18
C VAL A 67 -3.87 -8.25 -1.31
N ALA A 68 -4.59 -9.32 -1.67
CA ALA A 68 -4.87 -9.65 -3.06
C ALA A 68 -5.64 -8.53 -3.77
N LEU A 69 -6.68 -7.99 -3.11
CA LEU A 69 -7.43 -6.84 -3.63
C LEU A 69 -6.52 -5.62 -3.88
N GLY A 70 -5.62 -5.28 -2.95
CA GLY A 70 -4.69 -4.18 -3.13
C GLY A 70 -3.78 -4.34 -4.36
N VAL A 71 -3.28 -5.56 -4.59
CA VAL A 71 -2.47 -5.90 -5.78
C VAL A 71 -3.31 -5.82 -7.06
N ASP A 72 -4.55 -6.30 -7.04
CA ASP A 72 -5.45 -6.25 -8.19
C ASP A 72 -5.83 -4.81 -8.54
N LEU A 73 -6.11 -3.97 -7.54
CA LEU A 73 -6.37 -2.54 -7.72
C LEU A 73 -5.18 -1.82 -8.37
N ALA A 74 -3.96 -2.13 -7.94
CA ALA A 74 -2.75 -1.58 -8.56
C ALA A 74 -2.61 -2.02 -10.02
N ASN A 75 -2.78 -3.30 -10.30
CA ASN A 75 -2.70 -3.84 -11.66
C ASN A 75 -3.80 -3.28 -12.57
N GLN A 76 -5.01 -3.08 -12.04
CA GLN A 76 -6.09 -2.41 -12.77
C GLN A 76 -5.72 -0.97 -13.12
N ALA A 77 -5.14 -0.24 -12.15
CA ALA A 77 -4.72 1.14 -12.37
C ALA A 77 -3.59 1.24 -13.41
N TYR A 78 -2.61 0.34 -13.38
CA TYR A 78 -1.55 0.29 -14.39
C TYR A 78 -2.12 0.03 -15.78
N ASN A 79 -2.98 -0.97 -15.91
CA ASN A 79 -3.63 -1.29 -17.19
C ASN A 79 -4.47 -0.13 -17.73
N ASN A 80 -5.32 0.46 -16.88
CA ASN A 80 -6.15 1.61 -17.24
C ASN A 80 -5.32 2.80 -17.72
N SER A 81 -4.13 2.97 -17.15
CA SER A 81 -3.25 4.10 -17.43
C SER A 81 -2.27 3.86 -18.59
N GLY A 82 -2.28 2.67 -19.22
CA GLY A 82 -1.32 2.33 -20.28
C GLY A 82 0.11 2.18 -19.77
N ILE A 83 0.27 1.72 -18.52
CA ILE A 83 1.56 1.42 -17.92
C ILE A 83 1.90 -0.05 -18.18
N ALA A 84 2.97 -0.30 -18.94
CA ALA A 84 3.40 -1.65 -19.34
C ALA A 84 4.15 -2.36 -18.18
N MET A 85 3.48 -2.47 -17.03
CA MET A 85 3.98 -3.09 -15.81
C MET A 85 2.91 -3.94 -15.15
N ARG A 86 3.33 -4.98 -14.44
CA ARG A 86 2.49 -5.80 -13.60
C ARG A 86 3.14 -5.96 -12.22
N LEU A 87 2.39 -5.62 -11.18
CA LEU A 87 2.74 -5.92 -9.82
C LEU A 87 2.46 -7.40 -9.53
N ARG A 88 3.44 -8.12 -9.00
CA ARG A 88 3.30 -9.51 -8.58
C ARG A 88 3.50 -9.59 -7.07
N LEU A 89 2.54 -10.17 -6.37
CA LEU A 89 2.71 -10.48 -4.94
C LEU A 89 3.73 -11.63 -4.81
N ALA A 90 4.94 -11.30 -4.39
CA ALA A 90 5.98 -12.28 -4.12
C ALA A 90 5.72 -13.04 -2.81
N ARG A 91 5.23 -12.31 -1.78
CA ARG A 91 4.86 -12.88 -0.49
C ARG A 91 3.94 -11.92 0.28
N ALA A 92 3.00 -12.51 1.04
CA ALA A 92 2.31 -11.85 2.15
C ALA A 92 2.70 -12.53 3.45
N ALA A 93 3.06 -11.79 4.51
CA ALA A 93 3.49 -12.35 5.79
C ALA A 93 3.10 -11.46 6.97
N GLU A 94 2.72 -12.08 8.09
CA GLU A 94 2.58 -11.37 9.36
C GLU A 94 3.96 -11.09 9.95
N VAL A 95 4.11 -9.92 10.57
CA VAL A 95 5.33 -9.54 11.30
C VAL A 95 5.02 -9.29 12.78
N ALA A 96 5.94 -9.71 13.63
CA ALA A 96 5.87 -9.45 15.06
C ALA A 96 6.26 -7.97 15.31
N TYR A 97 5.28 -7.09 15.20
CA TYR A 97 5.46 -5.66 15.38
C TYR A 97 4.23 -5.06 16.05
N THR A 98 4.46 -4.29 17.12
CA THR A 98 3.43 -3.45 17.76
C THR A 98 3.47 -2.09 17.10
N GLU A 99 2.36 -1.71 16.47
CA GLU A 99 2.19 -0.44 15.78
C GLU A 99 2.47 0.74 16.71
N SER A 100 3.19 1.75 16.22
CA SER A 100 3.54 2.91 17.04
C SER A 100 2.39 3.92 17.19
N GLY A 101 1.35 3.81 16.37
CA GLY A 101 0.30 4.81 16.21
C GLY A 101 0.77 6.08 15.49
N ASN A 102 1.96 6.03 14.88
CA ASN A 102 2.52 7.09 14.04
C ASN A 102 3.12 6.46 12.78
N ILE A 103 2.47 6.66 11.66
CA ILE A 103 2.81 6.00 10.40
C ILE A 103 4.24 6.33 9.91
N SER A 104 4.76 7.53 10.22
CA SER A 104 6.14 7.92 9.86
C SER A 104 7.18 7.15 10.69
N THR A 105 6.87 6.90 11.96
CA THR A 105 7.70 6.05 12.81
C THR A 105 7.69 4.61 12.31
N ASP A 106 6.50 4.09 11.91
CA ASP A 106 6.36 2.74 11.38
C ASP A 106 7.12 2.57 10.06
N LEU A 107 7.08 3.57 9.16
CA LEU A 107 7.87 3.58 7.92
C LEU A 107 9.38 3.59 8.20
N THR A 108 9.82 4.38 9.17
CA THR A 108 11.25 4.46 9.55
C THR A 108 11.74 3.12 10.09
N ARG A 109 10.96 2.48 10.97
CA ARG A 109 11.25 1.16 11.54
C ARG A 109 11.21 0.05 10.48
N LEU A 110 10.25 0.11 9.56
CA LEU A 110 10.16 -0.85 8.45
C LEU A 110 11.42 -0.80 7.56
N ARG A 111 11.98 0.38 7.34
CA ARG A 111 13.18 0.57 6.52
C ARG A 111 14.48 0.27 7.27
N SER A 112 14.51 0.43 8.57
CA SER A 112 15.70 0.14 9.39
C SER A 112 16.06 -1.34 9.33
N THR A 113 17.35 -1.66 9.46
CA THR A 113 17.86 -3.04 9.40
C THR A 113 18.43 -3.51 10.74
N THR A 114 18.51 -2.62 11.74
CA THR A 114 19.28 -2.86 12.97
C THR A 114 18.70 -2.16 14.20
N ASP A 115 17.44 -1.73 14.16
CA ASP A 115 16.80 -1.04 15.29
C ASP A 115 15.99 -1.99 16.21
N GLY A 116 15.96 -3.28 15.88
CA GLY A 116 15.24 -4.30 16.64
C GLY A 116 13.74 -4.38 16.31
N PHE A 117 13.25 -3.56 15.35
CA PHE A 117 11.87 -3.62 14.87
C PHE A 117 11.86 -4.18 13.44
N MET A 118 11.05 -5.15 13.16
CA MET A 118 10.82 -5.70 11.81
C MET A 118 12.09 -6.02 10.97
N ASP A 119 13.28 -6.16 11.58
CA ASP A 119 14.55 -6.46 10.88
C ASP A 119 14.47 -7.70 10.01
N GLN A 120 13.61 -8.68 10.39
CA GLN A 120 13.36 -9.89 9.61
C GLN A 120 12.69 -9.60 8.25
N VAL A 121 12.06 -8.45 8.06
CA VAL A 121 11.44 -8.08 6.76
C VAL A 121 12.48 -7.98 5.67
N HIS A 122 13.69 -7.52 5.98
CA HIS A 122 14.80 -7.43 5.03
C HIS A 122 15.28 -8.81 4.57
N GLN A 123 15.25 -9.81 5.46
CA GLN A 123 15.55 -11.19 5.12
C GLN A 123 14.47 -11.76 4.20
N LEU A 124 13.18 -11.54 4.52
CA LEU A 124 12.05 -11.92 3.66
C LEU A 124 12.15 -11.25 2.30
N ARG A 125 12.44 -9.93 2.26
CA ARG A 125 12.62 -9.19 1.00
C ARG A 125 13.69 -9.83 0.11
N ASN A 126 14.84 -10.20 0.70
CA ASN A 126 15.94 -10.82 -0.03
C ASN A 126 15.58 -12.26 -0.47
N GLN A 127 14.92 -13.02 0.38
CA GLN A 127 14.48 -14.40 0.10
C GLN A 127 13.50 -14.44 -1.08
N TYR A 128 12.52 -13.54 -1.08
CA TYR A 128 11.48 -13.48 -2.12
C TYR A 128 11.83 -12.54 -3.27
N LYS A 129 13.02 -11.92 -3.23
CA LYS A 129 13.55 -11.00 -4.25
C LYS A 129 12.57 -9.86 -4.57
N ALA A 130 11.90 -9.35 -3.54
CA ALA A 130 10.88 -8.33 -3.72
C ALA A 130 11.52 -6.96 -3.97
N ASP A 131 11.14 -6.32 -5.05
CA ASP A 131 11.60 -4.97 -5.42
C ASP A 131 11.05 -3.93 -4.45
N LEU A 132 9.77 -4.07 -4.08
CA LEU A 132 9.02 -3.18 -3.22
C LEU A 132 8.58 -3.89 -1.94
N VAL A 133 8.46 -3.14 -0.85
CA VAL A 133 7.93 -3.63 0.43
C VAL A 133 6.83 -2.70 0.92
N ALA A 134 5.68 -3.25 1.27
CA ALA A 134 4.58 -2.54 1.89
C ALA A 134 4.22 -3.16 3.24
N LEU A 135 4.01 -2.31 4.26
CA LEU A 135 3.45 -2.69 5.55
C LEU A 135 1.98 -2.26 5.61
N ILE A 136 1.09 -3.15 6.05
CA ILE A 136 -0.29 -2.82 6.38
C ILE A 136 -0.43 -2.76 7.90
N VAL A 137 -0.88 -1.60 8.41
CA VAL A 137 -1.18 -1.32 9.81
C VAL A 137 -2.69 -1.12 10.01
N ASP A 138 -3.18 -1.21 11.26
CA ASP A 138 -4.57 -0.88 11.62
C ASP A 138 -4.71 0.57 12.12
N ASN A 139 -3.60 1.18 12.52
CA ASN A 139 -3.61 2.54 13.06
C ASN A 139 -2.53 3.40 12.40
N GLY A 140 -2.90 4.07 11.32
CA GLY A 140 -2.04 5.03 10.63
C GLY A 140 -1.88 6.38 11.33
N GLY A 141 -2.41 6.56 12.55
CA GLY A 141 -2.33 7.84 13.28
C GLY A 141 -3.10 8.97 12.61
N GLY A 142 -4.19 8.66 11.88
CA GLY A 142 -4.99 9.62 11.13
C GLY A 142 -4.57 9.76 9.65
N TYR A 143 -3.56 9.03 9.20
CA TYR A 143 -3.09 9.01 7.81
C TYR A 143 -3.42 7.68 7.15
N CYS A 144 -3.81 7.73 5.88
CA CYS A 144 -4.08 6.54 5.09
C CYS A 144 -2.82 5.79 4.64
N GLY A 145 -1.74 6.52 4.36
CA GLY A 145 -0.49 5.92 3.91
C GLY A 145 0.68 6.88 3.94
N ILE A 146 1.87 6.34 3.75
CA ILE A 146 3.13 7.08 3.64
C ILE A 146 4.16 6.23 2.88
N ALA A 147 4.97 6.87 2.06
CA ALA A 147 6.07 6.21 1.37
C ALA A 147 7.28 7.13 1.18
N TYR A 148 8.44 6.55 0.90
CA TYR A 148 9.56 7.31 0.36
C TYR A 148 9.36 7.58 -1.12
N VAL A 149 9.68 8.78 -1.57
CA VAL A 149 9.56 9.21 -2.97
C VAL A 149 10.89 9.10 -3.70
N MET A 150 10.94 8.38 -4.83
CA MET A 150 12.11 8.41 -5.71
C MET A 150 12.13 9.72 -6.49
N ALA A 151 12.79 10.74 -5.95
CA ALA A 151 12.87 12.06 -6.56
C ALA A 151 14.20 12.29 -7.31
N ASN A 152 14.22 13.30 -8.19
CA ASN A 152 15.43 13.80 -8.84
C ASN A 152 16.21 12.76 -9.68
N GLY A 153 15.51 12.03 -10.51
CA GLY A 153 16.04 11.05 -11.44
C GLY A 153 16.01 9.61 -10.95
N PRO A 154 15.91 8.65 -11.89
CA PRO A 154 15.84 7.25 -11.58
C PRO A 154 17.19 6.74 -11.06
N ARG A 155 17.17 5.89 -10.02
CA ARG A 155 18.40 5.37 -9.42
C ARG A 155 18.21 3.97 -8.81
N ALA A 156 19.20 3.10 -9.04
CA ALA A 156 19.22 1.76 -8.45
C ALA A 156 19.34 1.80 -6.91
N SER A 157 20.06 2.79 -6.36
CA SER A 157 20.24 2.96 -4.91
C SER A 157 18.96 3.25 -4.15
N PHE A 158 17.89 3.71 -4.83
CA PHE A 158 16.59 3.92 -4.22
C PHE A 158 15.95 2.61 -3.73
N ALA A 159 16.42 1.46 -4.19
CA ALA A 159 16.04 0.15 -3.62
C ALA A 159 16.06 0.10 -2.09
N ASN A 160 16.97 0.88 -1.45
CA ASN A 160 17.08 0.97 0.01
C ASN A 160 15.99 1.85 0.66
N TYR A 161 15.15 2.50 -0.14
CA TYR A 161 14.04 3.35 0.27
C TYR A 161 12.70 2.90 -0.33
N ALA A 162 12.65 1.76 -1.01
CA ALA A 162 11.45 1.25 -1.66
C ALA A 162 10.52 0.56 -0.64
N PHE A 163 10.06 1.36 0.32
CA PHE A 163 9.19 0.96 1.44
C PHE A 163 8.01 1.91 1.55
N SER A 164 6.86 1.36 1.94
CA SER A 164 5.62 2.09 2.20
C SER A 164 4.85 1.50 3.37
N VAL A 165 3.98 2.30 3.98
CA VAL A 165 3.02 1.86 5.01
C VAL A 165 1.63 2.31 4.56
N THR A 166 0.63 1.47 4.74
CA THR A 166 -0.77 1.75 4.39
C THR A 166 -1.67 1.33 5.55
N ASP A 167 -2.59 2.21 5.94
CA ASP A 167 -3.66 1.85 6.85
C ASP A 167 -4.59 0.83 6.18
N ARG A 168 -4.99 -0.19 6.92
CA ARG A 168 -5.82 -1.31 6.46
C ARG A 168 -7.11 -0.86 5.79
N GLU A 169 -7.80 0.13 6.38
CA GLU A 169 -9.08 0.61 5.88
C GLU A 169 -8.96 1.39 4.56
N CYS A 170 -7.77 1.93 4.29
CA CYS A 170 -7.49 2.73 3.11
C CYS A 170 -7.05 1.91 1.88
N VAL A 171 -6.76 0.60 2.03
CA VAL A 171 -6.35 -0.25 0.90
C VAL A 171 -7.38 -0.24 -0.22
N VAL A 172 -8.67 -0.32 0.13
CA VAL A 172 -9.79 -0.31 -0.83
C VAL A 172 -9.89 0.98 -1.63
N ASN A 173 -9.34 2.07 -1.12
CA ASN A 173 -9.34 3.40 -1.75
C ASN A 173 -8.11 3.66 -2.63
N ASN A 174 -7.40 2.63 -3.06
CA ASN A 174 -6.16 2.69 -3.84
C ASN A 174 -4.97 3.34 -3.10
N THR A 175 -4.97 3.41 -1.77
CA THR A 175 -3.85 4.02 -1.04
C THR A 175 -2.59 3.16 -1.17
N LEU A 176 -2.67 1.82 -1.08
CA LEU A 176 -1.52 0.97 -1.39
C LEU A 176 -0.92 1.28 -2.78
N THR A 177 -1.78 1.45 -3.79
CA THR A 177 -1.35 1.81 -5.16
C THR A 177 -0.68 3.19 -5.21
N HIS A 178 -1.19 4.16 -4.43
CA HIS A 178 -0.64 5.50 -4.29
C HIS A 178 0.76 5.45 -3.67
N GLU A 179 0.93 4.77 -2.53
CA GLU A 179 2.20 4.68 -1.83
C GLU A 179 3.28 3.97 -2.68
N LEU A 180 2.91 2.90 -3.38
CA LEU A 180 3.78 2.27 -4.37
C LEU A 180 4.12 3.23 -5.52
N GLY A 181 3.19 4.11 -5.91
CA GLY A 181 3.43 5.17 -6.88
C GLY A 181 4.55 6.12 -6.45
N HIS A 182 4.64 6.48 -5.18
CA HIS A 182 5.74 7.27 -4.62
C HIS A 182 7.07 6.53 -4.72
N ASN A 183 7.11 5.27 -4.33
CA ASN A 183 8.32 4.45 -4.49
C ASN A 183 8.77 4.37 -5.96
N MET A 184 7.85 4.47 -6.91
CA MET A 184 8.10 4.48 -8.36
C MET A 184 8.38 5.88 -8.92
N GLY A 185 8.51 6.89 -8.07
CA GLY A 185 8.96 8.22 -8.44
C GLY A 185 7.87 9.22 -8.79
N ASN A 186 6.62 8.94 -8.44
CA ASN A 186 5.53 9.88 -8.67
C ASN A 186 5.31 10.79 -7.46
N ALA A 187 5.17 12.08 -7.70
CA ALA A 187 4.74 13.08 -6.71
C ALA A 187 3.20 13.26 -6.75
N HIS A 188 2.66 13.94 -5.76
CA HIS A 188 1.27 14.39 -5.73
C HIS A 188 0.94 15.29 -6.93
N ASP A 189 -0.24 15.88 -6.97
CA ASP A 189 -0.53 16.92 -7.95
C ASP A 189 0.32 18.18 -7.70
N ARG A 190 0.52 18.98 -8.72
CA ARG A 190 1.42 20.14 -8.66
C ARG A 190 1.06 21.18 -7.58
N ALA A 191 -0.21 21.34 -7.27
CA ALA A 191 -0.64 22.30 -6.25
C ALA A 191 -0.37 21.79 -4.84
N SER A 192 -0.19 20.48 -4.67
CA SER A 192 0.15 19.85 -3.39
C SER A 192 1.66 19.76 -3.14
N GLY A 193 2.48 20.12 -4.14
CA GLY A 193 3.93 20.15 -4.01
C GLY A 193 4.61 18.78 -4.15
N GLY A 194 5.88 18.73 -3.71
CA GLY A 194 6.73 17.55 -3.84
C GLY A 194 7.51 17.52 -5.16
N THR A 195 8.44 16.56 -5.26
CA THR A 195 9.28 16.37 -6.44
C THR A 195 9.28 14.90 -6.82
N GLY A 196 8.89 14.59 -8.04
CA GLY A 196 8.97 13.24 -8.59
C GLY A 196 10.29 12.95 -9.30
N VAL A 197 10.39 11.78 -9.91
CA VAL A 197 11.59 11.31 -10.60
C VAL A 197 11.90 12.12 -11.87
N PHE A 198 10.87 12.63 -12.55
CA PHE A 198 10.98 13.53 -13.70
C PHE A 198 10.11 14.76 -13.51
N ALA A 199 10.37 15.80 -14.31
CA ALA A 199 9.61 17.06 -14.26
C ALA A 199 8.11 16.93 -14.57
N TYR A 200 7.64 15.80 -15.06
CA TYR A 200 6.24 15.48 -15.36
C TYR A 200 5.65 14.37 -14.48
N SER A 201 6.35 13.92 -13.46
CA SER A 201 5.94 12.80 -12.57
C SER A 201 4.94 13.26 -11.51
N TYR A 202 3.83 13.85 -11.93
CA TYR A 202 2.81 14.41 -11.04
C TYR A 202 1.44 13.79 -11.29
N GLY A 203 0.67 13.66 -10.20
CA GLY A 203 -0.76 13.40 -10.27
C GLY A 203 -1.52 14.55 -10.94
N TYR A 204 -2.77 14.29 -11.30
CA TYR A 204 -3.62 15.26 -11.99
C TYR A 204 -5.02 15.26 -11.39
N ARG A 205 -5.57 16.47 -11.20
CA ARG A 205 -6.95 16.70 -10.84
C ARG A 205 -7.60 17.65 -11.83
N ASP A 206 -8.83 17.35 -12.20
CA ASP A 206 -9.61 18.13 -13.15
C ASP A 206 -10.95 18.53 -12.55
N THR A 207 -11.13 19.83 -12.34
CA THR A 207 -12.36 20.37 -11.73
C THR A 207 -13.51 20.46 -12.74
N VAL A 208 -13.22 20.46 -14.04
CA VAL A 208 -14.22 20.45 -15.11
C VAL A 208 -14.78 19.04 -15.30
N GLY A 209 -13.89 18.04 -15.46
CA GLY A 209 -14.25 16.63 -15.52
C GLY A 209 -14.65 16.03 -14.18
N LYS A 210 -14.42 16.78 -13.07
CA LYS A 210 -14.72 16.36 -11.69
C LYS A 210 -14.10 15.02 -11.33
N PHE A 211 -12.77 14.88 -11.55
CA PHE A 211 -12.02 13.69 -11.19
C PHE A 211 -10.62 14.03 -10.70
N ARG A 212 -10.00 13.09 -9.99
CA ARG A 212 -8.57 13.09 -9.70
C ARG A 212 -7.96 11.73 -9.98
N THR A 213 -6.70 11.73 -10.37
CA THR A 213 -5.91 10.50 -10.55
C THR A 213 -5.35 10.01 -9.22
N ILE A 214 -4.78 8.80 -9.20
CA ILE A 214 -4.33 8.13 -7.97
C ILE A 214 -3.40 9.01 -7.12
N MET A 215 -2.43 9.69 -7.74
CA MET A 215 -1.45 10.51 -7.02
C MET A 215 -1.95 11.90 -6.63
N ALA A 216 -3.17 12.29 -7.00
CA ALA A 216 -3.68 13.64 -6.73
C ALA A 216 -4.53 13.70 -5.47
N TYR A 217 -4.43 14.82 -4.75
CA TYR A 217 -5.28 15.14 -3.62
C TYR A 217 -6.69 15.59 -4.04
N PRO A 218 -7.66 15.69 -3.11
CA PRO A 218 -9.00 16.18 -3.41
C PRO A 218 -9.00 17.55 -4.07
N CYS A 219 -9.99 17.79 -4.94
CA CYS A 219 -10.19 19.12 -5.50
C CYS A 219 -10.65 20.09 -4.39
N PRO A 220 -10.12 21.32 -4.34
CA PRO A 220 -10.40 22.22 -3.22
C PRO A 220 -11.84 22.79 -3.22
N THR A 221 -12.48 22.85 -4.39
CA THR A 221 -13.76 23.56 -4.56
C THR A 221 -14.91 22.69 -5.05
N VAL A 222 -14.61 21.50 -5.57
CA VAL A 222 -15.62 20.57 -6.11
C VAL A 222 -15.27 19.15 -5.71
N SER A 223 -16.28 18.29 -5.62
CA SER A 223 -16.01 16.85 -5.41
C SER A 223 -15.34 16.26 -6.65
N CYS A 224 -14.18 15.62 -6.46
CA CYS A 224 -13.41 14.92 -7.48
C CYS A 224 -13.07 13.52 -6.94
N PRO A 225 -13.86 12.49 -7.24
CA PRO A 225 -13.55 11.13 -6.82
C PRO A 225 -12.19 10.68 -7.39
N ARG A 226 -11.44 9.91 -6.60
CA ARG A 226 -10.18 9.29 -7.05
C ARG A 226 -10.52 8.21 -8.06
N MET A 227 -10.06 8.39 -9.30
CA MET A 227 -10.23 7.41 -10.36
C MET A 227 -9.06 6.43 -10.35
N LYS A 228 -9.30 5.18 -10.73
CA LYS A 228 -8.26 4.13 -10.82
C LYS A 228 -7.37 4.33 -12.04
N TYR A 229 -6.75 5.51 -12.12
CA TYR A 229 -5.84 5.94 -13.18
C TYR A 229 -4.68 6.74 -12.60
N PHE A 230 -3.48 6.47 -13.05
CA PHE A 230 -2.38 7.41 -12.98
C PHE A 230 -2.56 8.50 -14.05
N SER A 231 -1.99 9.66 -13.84
CA SER A 231 -2.09 10.73 -14.86
C SER A 231 -1.47 10.29 -16.18
N ASN A 232 -2.22 10.52 -17.26
CA ASN A 232 -1.79 10.24 -18.64
C ASN A 232 -2.53 11.17 -19.60
N PRO A 233 -1.84 12.12 -20.27
CA PRO A 233 -2.48 13.07 -21.19
C PRO A 233 -3.11 12.42 -22.44
N LYS A 234 -2.79 11.16 -22.73
CA LYS A 234 -3.33 10.42 -23.89
C LYS A 234 -4.64 9.70 -23.59
N ILE A 235 -5.06 9.66 -22.31
CA ILE A 235 -6.28 9.01 -21.87
C ILE A 235 -7.29 10.06 -21.45
N LYS A 236 -8.58 9.79 -21.68
CA LYS A 236 -9.67 10.67 -21.25
C LYS A 236 -10.48 10.03 -20.15
N ILE A 237 -10.81 10.84 -19.12
CA ILE A 237 -11.75 10.53 -18.06
C ILE A 237 -12.85 11.60 -18.14
N ASN A 238 -14.11 11.18 -18.18
CA ASN A 238 -15.26 12.09 -18.31
C ASN A 238 -15.10 13.10 -19.48
N GLY A 239 -14.48 12.66 -20.59
CA GLY A 239 -14.25 13.50 -21.77
C GLY A 239 -13.03 14.43 -21.71
N GLN A 240 -12.40 14.61 -20.54
CA GLN A 240 -11.22 15.44 -20.32
C GLN A 240 -9.93 14.61 -20.33
N PRO A 241 -8.78 15.14 -20.81
CA PRO A 241 -7.49 14.46 -20.67
C PRO A 241 -7.17 14.18 -19.20
N ALA A 242 -6.65 13.00 -18.91
CA ALA A 242 -6.27 12.60 -17.54
C ALA A 242 -4.86 13.08 -17.15
N GLY A 243 -4.35 14.13 -17.75
CA GLY A 243 -3.03 14.68 -17.50
C GLY A 243 -2.68 15.79 -18.49
N ILE A 244 -1.46 16.31 -18.37
CA ILE A 244 -0.93 17.40 -19.22
C ILE A 244 0.42 16.97 -19.80
N ASP A 245 0.53 16.99 -21.13
CA ASP A 245 1.76 16.64 -21.84
C ASP A 245 2.86 17.67 -21.57
N HIS A 246 4.02 17.19 -21.12
CA HIS A 246 5.19 18.01 -20.82
C HIS A 246 5.71 18.81 -22.03
N ARG A 247 5.55 18.28 -23.23
CA ARG A 247 5.95 18.99 -24.46
C ARG A 247 5.04 20.18 -24.81
N VAL A 248 3.79 20.14 -24.33
CA VAL A 248 2.81 21.22 -24.56
C VAL A 248 2.86 22.24 -23.43
N ASN A 249 2.94 21.80 -22.18
CA ASN A 249 3.01 22.68 -21.03
C ASN A 249 3.97 22.10 -19.99
N PRO A 250 5.27 22.39 -20.07
CA PRO A 250 6.27 21.86 -19.14
C PRO A 250 6.00 22.23 -17.68
N THR A 251 5.54 23.44 -17.42
CA THR A 251 5.32 23.96 -16.07
C THR A 251 4.19 23.21 -15.34
N ASN A 252 3.11 22.88 -16.05
CA ASN A 252 1.94 22.23 -15.46
C ASN A 252 1.80 20.76 -15.86
N SER A 253 2.84 20.15 -16.42
CA SER A 253 2.81 18.77 -16.88
C SER A 253 2.47 17.79 -15.76
N ALA A 254 1.69 16.76 -16.12
CA ALA A 254 1.29 15.66 -15.26
C ALA A 254 1.13 14.39 -16.10
N ASP A 255 2.11 13.48 -16.02
CA ASP A 255 2.18 12.24 -16.80
C ASP A 255 2.91 11.14 -16.03
N ASN A 256 2.27 10.66 -14.96
CA ASN A 256 2.78 9.54 -14.14
C ASN A 256 2.93 8.27 -14.97
N ALA A 257 2.05 8.03 -15.93
CA ALA A 257 2.09 6.84 -16.76
C ALA A 257 3.35 6.78 -17.62
N ARG A 258 3.77 7.90 -18.17
CA ARG A 258 5.05 8.02 -18.86
C ARG A 258 6.22 7.79 -17.91
N SER A 259 6.19 8.44 -16.75
CA SER A 259 7.19 8.31 -15.71
C SER A 259 7.41 6.85 -15.33
N MET A 260 6.35 6.15 -14.99
CA MET A 260 6.41 4.74 -14.58
C MET A 260 6.88 3.82 -15.73
N ASN A 261 6.48 4.09 -16.97
CA ASN A 261 6.98 3.35 -18.11
C ASN A 261 8.48 3.54 -18.35
N GLU A 262 9.04 4.69 -18.03
CA GLU A 262 10.48 4.96 -18.14
C GLU A 262 11.31 4.31 -17.03
N VAL A 263 10.78 4.20 -15.81
CA VAL A 263 11.51 3.65 -14.66
C VAL A 263 11.27 2.15 -14.40
N ARG A 264 10.23 1.53 -14.96
CA ARG A 264 9.79 0.17 -14.62
C ARG A 264 10.91 -0.90 -14.64
N ASN A 265 11.82 -0.80 -15.63
CA ASN A 265 12.92 -1.78 -15.75
C ASN A 265 14.00 -1.59 -14.69
N ILE A 266 14.20 -0.36 -14.21
CA ILE A 266 15.12 -0.06 -13.11
C ILE A 266 14.53 -0.62 -11.81
N ILE A 267 13.23 -0.43 -11.59
CA ILE A 267 12.51 -0.94 -10.42
C ILE A 267 12.57 -2.47 -10.37
N ALA A 268 12.21 -3.14 -11.46
CA ALA A 268 12.22 -4.60 -11.57
C ALA A 268 13.62 -5.24 -11.45
N ALA A 269 14.67 -4.42 -11.49
CA ALA A 269 16.06 -4.86 -11.32
C ALA A 269 16.61 -4.55 -9.91
N TRP A 270 15.82 -3.98 -9.00
CA TRP A 270 16.29 -3.65 -7.66
C TRP A 270 16.63 -4.87 -6.80
N ARG A 271 15.95 -5.97 -7.05
CA ARG A 271 16.31 -7.28 -6.50
C ARG A 271 16.44 -8.27 -7.65
N THR A 272 17.62 -8.76 -7.91
CA THR A 272 17.92 -9.67 -9.03
C THR A 272 17.11 -10.96 -8.94
N GLY A 273 15.89 -10.90 -9.46
CA GLY A 273 15.09 -12.03 -9.87
C GLY A 273 15.15 -12.07 -11.39
N THR A 274 15.54 -13.20 -11.97
CA THR A 274 15.45 -13.40 -13.42
C THR A 274 14.07 -13.05 -13.91
N SER A 275 13.97 -12.02 -14.75
CA SER A 275 12.76 -11.72 -15.52
C SER A 275 12.52 -12.85 -16.53
N THR A 276 12.06 -13.99 -16.07
CA THR A 276 11.45 -14.99 -16.95
C THR A 276 10.01 -14.59 -17.11
N SER A 277 9.67 -14.17 -18.30
CA SER A 277 8.30 -14.02 -18.79
C SER A 277 7.51 -15.26 -18.37
N ALA A 278 6.70 -15.16 -17.32
CA ALA A 278 5.82 -16.24 -16.91
C ALA A 278 4.63 -16.26 -17.87
N ALA A 279 4.71 -17.19 -18.80
CA ALA A 279 3.53 -17.69 -19.49
C ALA A 279 2.51 -18.18 -18.43
N THR A 280 1.28 -17.79 -18.65
CA THR A 280 0.06 -18.16 -17.94
C THR A 280 0.10 -19.56 -17.37
N ALA A 281 0.18 -19.71 -16.04
CA ALA A 281 -0.10 -20.97 -15.37
C ALA A 281 -1.61 -21.03 -15.06
N PRO A 282 -2.32 -22.08 -15.45
CA PRO A 282 -3.72 -22.24 -15.10
C PRO A 282 -3.84 -22.55 -13.61
N ASN A 283 -4.82 -21.92 -12.98
CA ASN A 283 -5.24 -22.10 -11.60
C ASN A 283 -5.85 -23.51 -11.46
N THR A 284 -5.06 -24.53 -11.17
CA THR A 284 -5.56 -25.83 -10.78
C THR A 284 -5.61 -25.93 -9.26
N LEU A 285 -6.82 -25.78 -8.73
CA LEU A 285 -7.18 -26.25 -7.39
C LEU A 285 -7.06 -27.78 -7.36
N GLY A 286 -5.90 -28.27 -6.98
CA GLY A 286 -5.67 -29.68 -6.74
C GLY A 286 -6.21 -30.09 -5.38
N ASN A 287 -7.30 -30.85 -5.42
CA ASN A 287 -7.84 -31.62 -4.30
C ASN A 287 -6.84 -32.72 -3.93
N SER A 288 -6.04 -32.54 -2.90
CA SER A 288 -5.25 -33.62 -2.31
C SER A 288 -6.04 -34.29 -1.20
N ARG A 289 -6.62 -35.43 -1.51
CA ARG A 289 -7.11 -36.40 -0.52
C ARG A 289 -5.90 -37.03 0.17
N SER A 290 -5.87 -36.87 1.47
CA SER A 290 -4.97 -37.57 2.37
C SER A 290 -5.27 -39.08 2.39
N ASN A 291 -4.30 -39.93 2.02
CA ASN A 291 -4.30 -41.34 2.40
C ASN A 291 -3.53 -41.49 3.71
N LEU A 292 -4.27 -41.81 4.76
CA LEU A 292 -3.72 -42.35 6.00
C LEU A 292 -3.09 -43.71 5.69
N ARG A 293 -1.86 -43.91 6.09
CA ARG A 293 -1.29 -45.21 6.42
C ARG A 293 -0.86 -45.23 7.85
N THR A 294 -1.49 -46.10 8.58
CA THR A 294 -1.16 -46.52 9.94
C THR A 294 0.03 -47.48 9.88
N ASP A 295 1.07 -47.26 10.66
CA ASP A 295 1.92 -48.29 11.22
C ASP A 295 2.53 -47.76 12.53
N SER A 296 2.19 -48.41 13.63
CA SER A 296 2.88 -48.47 14.93
C SER A 296 3.36 -49.94 15.11
N PRO A 297 4.12 -50.34 16.15
CA PRO A 297 4.92 -49.62 17.16
C PRO A 297 6.27 -50.30 17.45
N SER A 298 7.10 -49.76 18.35
CA SER A 298 7.91 -50.41 19.39
C SER A 298 8.94 -49.38 19.92
N ASP A 299 8.91 -49.00 21.11
CA ASP A 299 9.19 -49.52 22.43
C ASP A 299 10.60 -49.14 22.94
N VAL A 300 10.67 -48.90 24.27
CA VAL A 300 11.80 -48.75 25.23
C VAL A 300 12.28 -47.29 25.43
N GLY A 301 11.89 -46.59 26.48
CA GLY A 301 12.33 -46.67 27.86
C GLY A 301 13.52 -45.75 28.15
N ASP A 302 13.37 -44.76 28.96
CA ASP A 302 14.06 -44.63 30.25
C ASP A 302 13.61 -43.35 31.02
N GLU A 303 13.42 -43.56 32.28
CA GLU A 303 12.99 -42.64 33.30
C GLU A 303 14.16 -41.72 33.73
N SER A 304 13.86 -40.51 34.11
CA SER A 304 14.43 -39.92 35.33
C SER A 304 13.64 -38.67 35.75
N ASP A 305 13.07 -38.81 36.93
CA ASP A 305 12.49 -37.81 37.83
C ASP A 305 13.47 -36.70 38.18
N VAL A 306 12.95 -35.50 38.45
CA VAL A 306 13.27 -34.62 39.57
C VAL A 306 12.22 -33.51 39.61
N GLU A 307 11.36 -33.60 40.50
CA GLU A 307 10.95 -32.91 41.72
C GLU A 307 10.64 -31.41 41.59
N VAL A 308 9.47 -31.15 42.12
CA VAL A 308 8.73 -29.95 42.46
C VAL A 308 9.42 -29.21 43.60
N ASP A 309 9.44 -27.90 43.59
CA ASP A 309 9.32 -27.11 44.79
C ASP A 309 8.40 -25.92 44.58
N ASP A 310 7.34 -25.99 45.39
CA ASP A 310 6.29 -25.04 45.67
C ASP A 310 6.77 -24.18 46.86
N GLU A 311 6.71 -22.88 46.76
CA GLU A 311 6.54 -22.05 47.98
C GLU A 311 5.77 -20.76 47.63
N SER A 312 4.58 -20.74 48.21
CA SER A 312 3.71 -19.62 48.53
C SER A 312 4.35 -18.66 49.54
N ASP A 313 3.93 -17.38 49.47
CA ASP A 313 3.40 -16.56 50.60
C ASP A 313 3.18 -15.12 50.10
N ASP A 314 1.94 -14.69 50.11
CA ASP A 314 1.14 -13.88 51.00
C ASP A 314 1.85 -12.66 51.64
N ASP A 315 1.29 -11.48 51.43
CA ASP A 315 0.73 -10.52 52.39
C ASP A 315 0.59 -9.11 51.73
N ALA A 316 -0.61 -8.68 51.55
CA ALA A 316 -1.53 -7.96 52.40
C ALA A 316 -1.36 -6.43 52.49
N ARG A 317 -2.45 -5.77 52.05
CA ARG A 317 -3.09 -4.58 52.69
C ARG A 317 -2.39 -3.21 52.54
N ASP A 318 -3.04 -2.24 52.15
CA ASP A 318 -4.20 -1.45 52.62
C ASP A 318 -3.92 0.06 52.40
N GLY A 319 -4.89 0.85 52.11
CA GLY A 319 -4.82 2.29 52.38
C GLY A 319 -5.43 3.20 51.30
N LEU A 320 -6.69 3.18 51.15
CA LEU A 320 -7.73 4.22 51.31
C LEU A 320 -7.31 5.71 51.39
N ARG A 321 -8.11 6.48 50.65
CA ARG A 321 -8.69 7.83 50.90
C ARG A 321 -8.24 8.93 49.95
N THR A 322 -9.16 9.37 49.11
CA THR A 322 -10.18 10.43 49.18
C THR A 322 -9.65 11.84 49.48
N ASN A 323 -9.90 12.75 48.59
CA ASN A 323 -10.74 13.95 48.62
C ASN A 323 -10.29 14.94 47.57
N SER A 324 -11.13 15.34 46.64
CA SER A 324 -12.21 16.30 46.58
C SER A 324 -11.79 17.77 46.68
N HIS A 325 -12.32 18.50 45.70
CA HIS A 325 -12.62 19.95 45.69
C HIS A 325 -11.44 20.89 45.41
N GLU A 326 -11.51 21.92 44.62
CA GLU A 326 -12.61 22.89 44.43
C GLU A 326 -12.33 23.83 43.24
N LYS A 327 -13.38 24.35 42.72
CA LYS A 327 -13.56 25.42 41.76
C LYS A 327 -12.76 26.69 42.03
N SER A 328 -12.31 27.36 40.98
CA SER A 328 -12.53 28.79 40.99
C SER A 328 -12.56 29.40 39.58
N ARG A 329 -13.61 30.14 39.36
CA ARG A 329 -13.95 30.99 38.19
C ARG A 329 -13.04 32.23 38.13
N GLY A 330 -12.72 32.69 36.94
CA GLY A 330 -12.20 34.02 36.69
C GLY A 330 -12.49 34.46 35.26
N LYS A 331 -13.59 35.21 35.10
CA LYS A 331 -13.92 36.01 33.91
C LYS A 331 -13.11 37.31 33.90
N SER A 332 -12.64 37.78 32.73
CA SER A 332 -12.66 39.19 32.33
C SER A 332 -12.21 39.32 30.87
N ARG A 333 -13.01 39.75 30.07
CA ARG A 333 -13.45 40.84 29.20
C ARG A 333 -12.32 41.73 28.68
N VAL A 334 -12.18 41.66 27.34
CA VAL A 334 -12.09 42.63 26.22
C VAL A 334 -11.88 44.12 26.61
N PRO A 335 -11.21 45.02 25.76
CA PRO A 335 -11.65 45.35 24.41
C PRO A 335 -10.56 45.59 23.35
N LEU A 336 -11.06 45.54 22.12
CA LEU A 336 -10.51 46.15 20.90
C LEU A 336 -10.33 47.68 21.00
N PRO A 337 -9.57 48.34 20.11
CA PRO A 337 -10.03 48.60 18.76
C PRO A 337 -9.26 47.84 17.65
#